data_0025bbbddea199ba8853f345185aae53
#
_entry.id   0025bbbddea199ba8853f345185aae53
#
_cell.length_a   1.000
_cell.length_b   1.000
_cell.length_c   1.000
_cell.angle_alpha   90.00
_cell.angle_beta   90.00
_cell.angle_gamma   90.00
#
_symmetry.space_group_name_H-M   'P 1'
#
loop_
_entity.id
_entity.type
_entity.pdbx_description
1 polymer ?
#
loop_
_entity_poly.entity_id
_entity_poly.type
_entity_poly.pdbx_seq_one_letter_code
_entity_poly.pdbx_strand_id
1 'polypeptide(L)'
;LGAELGPATESLAGIEYFKNLKQLICNGNTLAELDLSQNTRLTELNCWDNPLPALNLSKNTELVKLNCNYTALAELDLTQNTALTELACEGNPLTSLDLSKNTKLTVLFCPANQLTALDLSKNTALKELLCYSNRLTGLDLTQYKELVHLHCYYNQLTSLDLSQNTALEELLCYENQLTALDLSKNAALIQLNCYNNRLTALDLSENTALTKLFCGYNPLTELDVSRNTKLTELLCHENQLTALDLTHNTALATVYCPNNRLTALDLSKNTALATLACSRNQLTALDLSQNTAITELYCNNNQLAALDLSRNTALTELYCNGNRLTTLDLSRNTELTKIYCDDNPLTELNISNLSKIEEIVFGDNPEINVIANSQTVVSDEVRHYMDGKRKTP
;
A
#
# COMPACT_ATOMS: atom_id res chain seq x y z
N LEU A 1 5.24 -1.68 38.92
CA LEU A 1 4.39 -0.50 38.79
C LEU A 1 4.78 0.21 37.50
N GLY A 2 3.87 0.36 36.56
CA GLY A 2 4.03 1.23 35.39
C GLY A 2 3.78 2.68 35.81
N ALA A 3 4.54 3.61 35.27
CA ALA A 3 4.26 5.03 35.38
C ALA A 3 3.88 5.53 33.99
N GLU A 4 2.64 6.01 33.85
CA GLU A 4 2.19 6.79 32.69
C GLU A 4 2.19 8.26 33.10
N LEU A 5 2.83 9.08 32.29
CA LEU A 5 2.89 10.52 32.50
C LEU A 5 2.01 11.22 31.47
N GLY A 6 1.33 12.26 31.93
CA GLY A 6 0.49 13.09 31.06
C GLY A 6 1.35 13.91 30.07
N PRO A 7 0.73 14.48 29.02
CA PRO A 7 1.44 15.28 28.02
C PRO A 7 2.10 16.51 28.63
N ALA A 8 3.18 16.98 27.98
CA ALA A 8 3.97 18.16 28.34
C ALA A 8 4.78 18.08 29.64
N THR A 9 5.21 16.89 30.04
CA THR A 9 6.21 16.73 31.09
C THR A 9 7.61 17.08 30.55
N GLU A 10 8.30 18.03 31.20
CA GLU A 10 9.63 18.50 30.78
C GLU A 10 10.78 17.79 31.50
N SER A 11 10.53 17.19 32.68
CA SER A 11 11.55 16.52 33.48
C SER A 11 10.97 15.37 34.28
N LEU A 12 11.75 14.31 34.44
CA LEU A 12 11.50 13.17 35.34
C LEU A 12 12.43 13.18 36.57
N ALA A 13 12.86 14.35 37.03
CA ALA A 13 13.65 14.46 38.27
C ALA A 13 12.89 13.78 39.42
N GLY A 14 13.59 12.88 40.14
CA GLY A 14 12.99 12.04 41.19
C GLY A 14 12.71 10.61 40.75
N ILE A 15 12.79 10.29 39.43
CA ILE A 15 12.62 8.93 38.91
C ILE A 15 13.67 7.96 39.51
N GLU A 16 14.85 8.47 39.86
CA GLU A 16 15.96 7.72 40.45
C GLU A 16 15.61 7.08 41.80
N TYR A 17 14.59 7.58 42.51
CA TYR A 17 14.12 6.99 43.77
C TYR A 17 13.28 5.73 43.58
N PHE A 18 12.77 5.49 42.37
CA PHE A 18 11.93 4.31 42.06
C PHE A 18 12.78 3.11 41.63
N LYS A 19 13.64 2.61 42.53
CA LYS A 19 14.63 1.55 42.25
C LYS A 19 14.03 0.20 41.84
N ASN A 20 12.73 -0.03 42.11
CA ASN A 20 12.01 -1.23 41.72
C ASN A 20 11.16 -1.06 40.45
N LEU A 21 11.30 0.07 39.76
CA LEU A 21 10.57 0.36 38.51
C LEU A 21 10.91 -0.68 37.45
N LYS A 22 9.88 -1.34 36.89
CA LYS A 22 10.02 -2.34 35.81
C LYS A 22 9.56 -1.82 34.48
N GLN A 23 8.59 -0.93 34.47
CA GLN A 23 8.03 -0.35 33.27
C GLN A 23 7.94 1.17 33.42
N LEU A 24 8.43 1.87 32.43
CA LEU A 24 8.30 3.33 32.30
C LEU A 24 7.70 3.66 30.94
N ILE A 25 6.55 4.34 30.98
CA ILE A 25 5.86 4.86 29.79
C ILE A 25 5.82 6.38 29.96
N CYS A 26 6.64 7.08 29.18
CA CYS A 26 6.79 8.55 29.23
C CYS A 26 6.79 9.19 27.83
N ASN A 27 6.13 8.51 26.89
CA ASN A 27 6.05 8.98 25.48
C ASN A 27 5.20 10.25 25.34
N GLY A 28 5.41 10.97 24.20
CA GLY A 28 4.62 12.14 23.86
C GLY A 28 4.82 13.30 24.85
N ASN A 29 6.03 13.52 25.33
CA ASN A 29 6.40 14.57 26.25
C ASN A 29 7.49 15.50 25.67
N THR A 30 8.01 16.39 26.47
CA THR A 30 9.06 17.34 26.08
C THR A 30 10.38 17.10 26.83
N LEU A 31 10.66 15.84 27.14
CA LEU A 31 11.88 15.44 27.84
C LEU A 31 13.09 15.69 26.95
N ALA A 32 13.99 16.56 27.39
CA ALA A 32 15.28 16.80 26.75
C ALA A 32 16.41 15.93 27.34
N GLU A 33 16.17 15.29 28.48
CA GLU A 33 17.09 14.36 29.13
C GLU A 33 16.30 13.28 29.89
N LEU A 34 16.90 12.10 30.05
CA LEU A 34 16.32 10.99 30.78
C LEU A 34 17.43 10.17 31.44
N ASP A 35 17.62 10.34 32.76
CA ASP A 35 18.58 9.55 33.55
C ASP A 35 17.87 8.37 34.21
N LEU A 36 18.15 7.16 33.72
CA LEU A 36 17.60 5.90 34.23
C LEU A 36 18.70 5.06 34.94
N SER A 37 19.83 5.64 35.29
CA SER A 37 20.99 4.92 35.85
C SER A 37 20.68 4.21 37.17
N GLN A 38 19.67 4.66 37.93
CA GLN A 38 19.25 4.05 39.20
C GLN A 38 18.07 3.07 39.04
N ASN A 39 17.41 3.07 37.87
CA ASN A 39 16.25 2.20 37.60
C ASN A 39 16.71 0.87 36.97
N THR A 40 17.64 0.18 37.63
CA THR A 40 18.36 -0.97 37.05
C THR A 40 17.46 -2.21 36.81
N ARG A 41 16.25 -2.23 37.37
CA ARG A 41 15.27 -3.33 37.23
C ARG A 41 14.27 -3.06 36.07
N LEU A 42 14.54 -2.04 35.25
CA LEU A 42 13.66 -1.69 34.14
C LEU A 42 13.69 -2.80 33.07
N THR A 43 12.52 -3.33 32.76
CA THR A 43 12.30 -4.34 31.72
C THR A 43 11.63 -3.79 30.48
N GLU A 44 10.93 -2.67 30.60
CA GLU A 44 10.23 -2.01 29.49
C GLU A 44 10.38 -0.48 29.61
N LEU A 45 10.80 0.13 28.50
CA LEU A 45 10.89 1.59 28.35
C LEU A 45 10.17 2.01 27.07
N ASN A 46 9.20 2.90 27.25
CA ASN A 46 8.57 3.60 26.15
C ASN A 46 8.74 5.10 26.34
N CYS A 47 9.67 5.70 25.58
CA CYS A 47 9.99 7.12 25.62
C CYS A 47 9.83 7.80 24.24
N TRP A 48 9.03 7.21 23.33
CA TRP A 48 8.84 7.74 21.99
C TRP A 48 8.26 9.16 22.02
N ASP A 49 8.55 9.92 20.95
CA ASP A 49 8.08 11.31 20.80
C ASP A 49 8.48 12.19 21.99
N ASN A 50 9.79 12.24 22.25
CA ASN A 50 10.47 13.16 23.16
C ASN A 50 11.75 13.69 22.50
N PRO A 51 12.13 14.94 22.67
CA PRO A 51 13.33 15.50 22.06
C PRO A 51 14.62 15.08 22.81
N LEU A 52 14.83 13.76 22.96
CA LEU A 52 15.99 13.18 23.64
C LEU A 52 17.17 13.06 22.66
N PRO A 53 18.20 13.89 22.73
CA PRO A 53 19.37 13.79 21.86
C PRO A 53 20.30 12.63 22.25
N ALA A 54 20.17 12.09 23.45
CA ALA A 54 20.94 10.97 23.97
C ALA A 54 20.13 10.15 24.95
N LEU A 55 20.40 8.84 25.00
CA LEU A 55 19.75 7.89 25.90
C LEU A 55 20.78 6.87 26.38
N ASN A 56 21.15 6.94 27.65
CA ASN A 56 22.11 6.02 28.26
C ASN A 56 21.38 4.88 29.00
N LEU A 57 21.42 3.69 28.42
CA LEU A 57 20.78 2.49 28.95
C LEU A 57 21.78 1.45 29.53
N SER A 58 23.05 1.84 29.73
CA SER A 58 24.12 0.91 30.15
C SER A 58 23.86 0.23 31.52
N LYS A 59 22.99 0.80 32.36
CA LYS A 59 22.61 0.22 33.66
C LYS A 59 21.30 -0.55 33.64
N ASN A 60 20.54 -0.46 32.54
CA ASN A 60 19.22 -1.10 32.41
C ASN A 60 19.35 -2.47 31.71
N THR A 61 20.18 -3.35 32.29
CA THR A 61 20.57 -4.63 31.67
C THR A 61 19.44 -5.67 31.60
N GLU A 62 18.35 -5.45 32.37
CA GLU A 62 17.16 -6.29 32.36
C GLU A 62 16.13 -5.88 31.27
N LEU A 63 16.47 -4.85 30.46
CA LEU A 63 15.53 -4.31 29.45
C LEU A 63 15.21 -5.36 28.37
N VAL A 64 13.92 -5.63 28.22
CA VAL A 64 13.34 -6.60 27.27
C VAL A 64 12.70 -5.88 26.08
N LYS A 65 12.03 -4.73 26.34
CA LYS A 65 11.33 -3.93 25.32
C LYS A 65 11.79 -2.48 25.41
N LEU A 66 12.19 -1.94 24.26
CA LEU A 66 12.56 -0.53 24.11
C LEU A 66 11.77 0.08 22.93
N ASN A 67 11.04 1.16 23.23
CA ASN A 67 10.49 2.05 22.22
C ASN A 67 11.05 3.46 22.45
N CYS A 68 11.94 3.88 21.55
CA CYS A 68 12.53 5.21 21.48
C CYS A 68 12.32 5.83 20.08
N ASN A 69 11.16 5.61 19.47
CA ASN A 69 10.80 6.21 18.20
C ASN A 69 10.75 7.75 18.34
N TYR A 70 11.15 8.47 17.29
CA TYR A 70 11.06 9.94 17.21
C TYR A 70 11.67 10.65 18.43
N THR A 71 12.89 10.22 18.84
CA THR A 71 13.57 10.80 20.00
C THR A 71 14.80 11.65 19.64
N ALA A 72 15.09 11.89 18.36
CA ALA A 72 16.22 12.64 17.87
C ALA A 72 17.61 12.04 18.20
N LEU A 73 17.68 10.72 18.48
CA LEU A 73 18.93 10.02 18.78
C LEU A 73 19.80 9.91 17.53
N ALA A 74 21.01 10.46 17.59
CA ALA A 74 22.03 10.26 16.55
C ALA A 74 22.82 8.95 16.76
N GLU A 75 22.88 8.46 17.98
CA GLU A 75 23.56 7.23 18.39
C GLU A 75 22.69 6.47 19.42
N LEU A 76 22.74 5.15 19.41
CA LEU A 76 22.04 4.28 20.36
C LEU A 76 22.93 3.09 20.71
N ASP A 77 23.50 3.09 21.93
CA ASP A 77 24.30 1.99 22.45
C ASP A 77 23.42 1.00 23.25
N LEU A 78 23.26 -0.20 22.71
CA LEU A 78 22.50 -1.30 23.29
C LEU A 78 23.37 -2.50 23.69
N THR A 79 24.70 -2.32 23.76
CA THR A 79 25.65 -3.41 24.01
C THR A 79 25.45 -4.09 25.39
N GLN A 80 24.88 -3.37 26.36
CA GLN A 80 24.58 -3.90 27.69
C GLN A 80 23.15 -4.48 27.81
N ASN A 81 22.27 -4.19 26.85
CA ASN A 81 20.84 -4.58 26.91
C ASN A 81 20.60 -5.93 26.23
N THR A 82 21.34 -6.95 26.66
CA THR A 82 21.38 -8.28 26.03
C THR A 82 20.08 -9.11 26.21
N ALA A 83 19.14 -8.60 27.00
CA ALA A 83 17.83 -9.22 27.23
C ALA A 83 16.77 -8.74 26.21
N LEU A 84 17.07 -7.74 25.37
CA LEU A 84 16.13 -7.17 24.41
C LEU A 84 15.56 -8.23 23.46
N THR A 85 14.23 -8.27 23.39
CA THR A 85 13.45 -9.04 22.42
C THR A 85 12.73 -8.16 21.42
N GLU A 86 12.42 -6.92 21.79
CA GLU A 86 11.71 -5.96 20.95
C GLU A 86 12.42 -4.60 20.99
N LEU A 87 12.75 -4.08 19.83
CA LEU A 87 13.35 -2.75 19.66
C LEU A 87 12.57 -1.95 18.62
N ALA A 88 12.13 -0.76 19.03
CA ALA A 88 11.57 0.25 18.15
C ALA A 88 12.38 1.55 18.29
N CYS A 89 12.99 2.00 17.18
CA CYS A 89 13.83 3.21 17.11
C CYS A 89 13.57 4.01 15.81
N GLU A 90 12.33 4.03 15.35
CA GLU A 90 11.89 4.76 14.15
C GLU A 90 12.14 6.28 14.28
N GLY A 91 12.38 6.93 13.13
CA GLY A 91 12.36 8.39 13.03
C GLY A 91 13.48 9.07 13.79
N ASN A 92 14.64 8.41 13.91
CA ASN A 92 15.84 8.94 14.51
C ASN A 92 16.90 9.21 13.42
N PRO A 93 17.86 10.11 13.63
CA PRO A 93 18.95 10.33 12.67
C PRO A 93 20.08 9.30 12.80
N LEU A 94 19.77 8.02 13.13
CA LEU A 94 20.78 6.97 13.28
C LEU A 94 21.46 6.66 11.94
N THR A 95 22.78 6.72 11.91
CA THR A 95 23.60 6.34 10.73
C THR A 95 24.13 4.91 10.83
N SER A 96 24.16 4.35 12.03
CA SER A 96 24.55 2.97 12.33
C SER A 96 23.76 2.44 13.54
N LEU A 97 23.65 1.11 13.63
CA LEU A 97 22.98 0.43 14.75
C LEU A 97 23.68 -0.91 15.00
N ASP A 98 24.41 -1.01 16.12
CA ASP A 98 25.07 -2.27 16.52
C ASP A 98 24.12 -3.11 17.38
N LEU A 99 23.68 -4.22 16.84
CA LEU A 99 22.80 -5.20 17.52
C LEU A 99 23.52 -6.53 17.81
N SER A 100 24.84 -6.57 17.70
CA SER A 100 25.65 -7.80 17.84
C SER A 100 25.49 -8.49 19.21
N LYS A 101 25.05 -7.76 20.25
CA LYS A 101 24.81 -8.27 21.61
C LYS A 101 23.33 -8.60 21.88
N ASN A 102 22.41 -8.14 21.04
CA ASN A 102 20.98 -8.28 21.25
C ASN A 102 20.42 -9.54 20.54
N THR A 103 21.05 -10.68 20.83
CA THR A 103 20.81 -11.95 20.10
C THR A 103 19.43 -12.56 20.32
N LYS A 104 18.63 -12.00 21.25
CA LYS A 104 17.25 -12.45 21.55
C LYS A 104 16.18 -11.65 20.79
N LEU A 105 16.58 -10.69 19.96
CA LEU A 105 15.62 -9.88 19.20
C LEU A 105 14.74 -10.77 18.32
N THR A 106 13.44 -10.60 18.49
CA THR A 106 12.40 -11.19 17.65
C THR A 106 11.68 -10.16 16.80
N VAL A 107 11.65 -8.89 17.24
CA VAL A 107 11.07 -7.77 16.54
C VAL A 107 12.07 -6.62 16.48
N LEU A 108 12.38 -6.17 15.28
CA LEU A 108 13.18 -4.97 15.02
C LEU A 108 12.36 -3.99 14.16
N PHE A 109 12.08 -2.84 14.74
CA PHE A 109 11.41 -1.72 14.10
C PHE A 109 12.35 -0.51 14.09
N CYS A 110 13.05 -0.30 12.96
CA CYS A 110 14.06 0.77 12.79
C CYS A 110 13.88 1.61 11.53
N PRO A 111 12.65 1.91 11.07
CA PRO A 111 12.44 2.68 9.86
C PRO A 111 12.78 4.16 10.04
N ALA A 112 12.74 4.91 8.94
CA ALA A 112 12.93 6.36 8.91
C ALA A 112 14.21 6.82 9.65
N ASN A 113 15.32 6.11 9.41
CA ASN A 113 16.66 6.42 9.87
C ASN A 113 17.58 6.75 8.67
N GLN A 114 18.87 6.80 8.88
CA GLN A 114 19.87 7.07 7.84
C GLN A 114 20.84 5.89 7.67
N LEU A 115 20.38 4.68 8.01
CA LEU A 115 21.20 3.47 7.96
C LEU A 115 21.59 3.13 6.52
N THR A 116 22.89 2.97 6.27
CA THR A 116 23.41 2.53 4.97
C THR A 116 23.69 1.02 4.92
N ALA A 117 23.85 0.40 6.08
CA ALA A 117 24.00 -1.04 6.29
C ALA A 117 23.35 -1.44 7.62
N LEU A 118 22.95 -2.69 7.73
CA LEU A 118 22.37 -3.27 8.94
C LEU A 118 22.89 -4.70 9.08
N ASP A 119 23.82 -4.90 10.02
CA ASP A 119 24.35 -6.24 10.33
C ASP A 119 23.46 -6.90 11.38
N LEU A 120 22.73 -7.89 10.96
CA LEU A 120 21.83 -8.68 11.80
C LEU A 120 22.34 -10.13 12.00
N SER A 121 23.59 -10.42 11.64
CA SER A 121 24.16 -11.79 11.65
C SER A 121 24.06 -12.52 12.99
N LYS A 122 23.82 -11.79 14.10
CA LYS A 122 23.64 -12.34 15.45
C LYS A 122 22.18 -12.40 15.90
N ASN A 123 21.25 -11.84 15.15
CA ASN A 123 19.82 -11.68 15.54
C ASN A 123 18.95 -12.74 14.85
N THR A 124 19.38 -14.00 14.87
CA THR A 124 18.77 -15.10 14.09
C THR A 124 17.36 -15.51 14.54
N ALA A 125 16.88 -14.97 15.67
CA ALA A 125 15.53 -15.19 16.18
C ALA A 125 14.47 -14.22 15.63
N LEU A 126 14.85 -13.29 14.69
CA LEU A 126 13.93 -12.31 14.15
C LEU A 126 12.75 -12.97 13.41
N LYS A 127 11.56 -12.48 13.75
CA LYS A 127 10.28 -12.82 13.11
C LYS A 127 9.70 -11.64 12.35
N GLU A 128 10.00 -10.43 12.82
CA GLU A 128 9.56 -9.19 12.22
C GLU A 128 10.75 -8.25 12.04
N LEU A 129 10.96 -7.81 10.80
CA LEU A 129 11.99 -6.85 10.44
C LEU A 129 11.37 -5.72 9.62
N LEU A 130 11.27 -4.55 10.24
CA LEU A 130 10.77 -3.35 9.62
C LEU A 130 11.92 -2.33 9.58
N CYS A 131 12.54 -2.17 8.40
CA CYS A 131 13.70 -1.30 8.17
C CYS A 131 13.50 -0.35 6.98
N TYR A 132 12.24 -0.05 6.65
CA TYR A 132 11.88 0.83 5.54
C TYR A 132 12.35 2.28 5.75
N SER A 133 12.37 3.07 4.67
CA SER A 133 12.79 4.48 4.71
C SER A 133 14.18 4.67 5.32
N ASN A 134 15.14 3.89 4.83
CA ASN A 134 16.56 4.00 5.14
C ASN A 134 17.37 4.19 3.84
N ARG A 135 18.68 3.96 3.90
CA ARG A 135 19.61 4.07 2.75
C ARG A 135 20.31 2.73 2.50
N LEU A 136 19.64 1.61 2.83
CA LEU A 136 20.22 0.28 2.72
C LEU A 136 20.46 -0.09 1.26
N THR A 137 21.66 -0.54 0.94
CA THR A 137 22.02 -1.04 -0.40
C THR A 137 22.02 -2.55 -0.50
N GLY A 138 22.03 -3.25 0.64
CA GLY A 138 21.95 -4.71 0.75
C GLY A 138 21.37 -5.11 2.10
N LEU A 139 20.82 -6.32 2.17
CA LEU A 139 20.27 -6.92 3.37
C LEU A 139 20.49 -8.44 3.28
N ASP A 140 21.29 -8.99 4.20
CA ASP A 140 21.51 -10.44 4.29
C ASP A 140 20.40 -11.08 5.13
N LEU A 141 19.58 -11.90 4.50
CA LEU A 141 18.43 -12.56 5.09
C LEU A 141 18.59 -14.08 5.18
N THR A 142 19.76 -14.61 4.87
CA THR A 142 20.00 -16.06 4.70
C THR A 142 19.87 -16.86 6.01
N GLN A 143 19.82 -16.22 7.18
CA GLN A 143 19.76 -16.89 8.48
C GLN A 143 18.39 -16.84 9.17
N TYR A 144 17.38 -16.17 8.58
CA TYR A 144 16.10 -15.87 9.27
C TYR A 144 14.98 -16.79 8.80
N LYS A 145 15.01 -18.06 9.17
CA LYS A 145 14.00 -19.04 8.75
C LYS A 145 12.60 -18.81 9.34
N GLU A 146 12.55 -18.11 10.49
CA GLU A 146 11.30 -17.78 11.19
C GLU A 146 10.78 -16.38 10.86
N LEU A 147 11.39 -15.68 9.89
CA LEU A 147 10.94 -14.35 9.48
C LEU A 147 9.56 -14.45 8.81
N VAL A 148 8.58 -13.77 9.40
CA VAL A 148 7.17 -13.73 8.97
C VAL A 148 6.87 -12.43 8.22
N HIS A 149 7.34 -11.30 8.75
CA HIS A 149 7.10 -9.98 8.17
C HIS A 149 8.42 -9.29 7.82
N LEU A 150 8.56 -8.89 6.56
CA LEU A 150 9.69 -8.10 6.07
C LEU A 150 9.19 -6.84 5.38
N HIS A 151 9.44 -5.68 6.00
CA HIS A 151 9.16 -4.37 5.41
C HIS A 151 10.49 -3.63 5.18
N CYS A 152 10.95 -3.63 3.94
CA CYS A 152 12.23 -3.01 3.53
C CYS A 152 12.06 -1.98 2.40
N TYR A 153 10.86 -1.45 2.21
CA TYR A 153 10.53 -0.46 1.19
C TYR A 153 11.22 0.90 1.43
N TYR A 154 11.27 1.76 0.41
CA TYR A 154 12.00 3.03 0.44
C TYR A 154 13.45 2.88 0.89
N ASN A 155 14.20 2.00 0.18
CA ASN A 155 15.62 1.79 0.34
C ASN A 155 16.32 1.82 -1.03
N GLN A 156 17.56 1.36 -1.11
CA GLN A 156 18.36 1.32 -2.34
C GLN A 156 18.76 -0.13 -2.69
N LEU A 157 17.93 -1.10 -2.30
CA LEU A 157 18.21 -2.52 -2.49
C LEU A 157 18.19 -2.89 -3.97
N THR A 158 19.23 -3.57 -4.43
CA THR A 158 19.33 -4.06 -5.81
C THR A 158 19.01 -5.55 -5.95
N SER A 159 19.04 -6.28 -4.84
CA SER A 159 18.71 -7.70 -4.75
C SER A 159 18.22 -8.05 -3.34
N LEU A 160 17.45 -9.14 -3.24
CA LEU A 160 17.05 -9.79 -1.99
C LEU A 160 17.16 -11.29 -2.20
N ASP A 161 17.91 -11.98 -1.31
CA ASP A 161 17.91 -13.45 -1.24
C ASP A 161 16.93 -13.89 -0.15
N LEU A 162 15.79 -14.43 -0.58
CA LEU A 162 14.72 -14.92 0.30
C LEU A 162 14.66 -16.45 0.36
N SER A 163 15.67 -17.14 -0.15
CA SER A 163 15.70 -18.60 -0.27
C SER A 163 15.56 -19.37 1.05
N GLN A 164 15.88 -18.72 2.18
CA GLN A 164 15.77 -19.32 3.52
C GLN A 164 14.55 -18.84 4.30
N ASN A 165 13.83 -17.81 3.85
CA ASN A 165 12.73 -17.19 4.59
C ASN A 165 11.39 -17.87 4.27
N THR A 166 11.34 -19.18 4.51
CA THR A 166 10.20 -20.04 4.11
C THR A 166 8.91 -19.77 4.90
N ALA A 167 9.00 -19.08 6.05
CA ALA A 167 7.86 -18.69 6.87
C ALA A 167 7.29 -17.31 6.50
N LEU A 168 7.85 -16.64 5.47
CA LEU A 168 7.48 -15.27 5.11
C LEU A 168 6.03 -15.22 4.60
N GLU A 169 5.20 -14.44 5.31
CA GLU A 169 3.79 -14.22 4.99
C GLU A 169 3.56 -12.85 4.36
N GLU A 170 4.35 -11.85 4.74
CA GLU A 170 4.25 -10.49 4.21
C GLU A 170 5.61 -9.96 3.77
N LEU A 171 5.69 -9.55 2.51
CA LEU A 171 6.84 -8.90 1.92
C LEU A 171 6.45 -7.54 1.33
N LEU A 172 6.93 -6.46 1.95
CA LEU A 172 6.81 -5.11 1.43
C LEU A 172 8.20 -4.59 1.05
N CYS A 173 8.55 -4.67 -0.24
CA CYS A 173 9.86 -4.30 -0.78
C CYS A 173 9.77 -3.24 -1.89
N TYR A 174 8.66 -2.49 -1.92
CA TYR A 174 8.41 -1.46 -2.92
C TYR A 174 9.39 -0.27 -2.80
N GLU A 175 9.48 0.57 -3.83
CA GLU A 175 10.37 1.73 -3.87
C GLU A 175 11.84 1.33 -3.57
N ASN A 176 12.34 0.37 -4.36
CA ASN A 176 13.72 -0.10 -4.36
C ASN A 176 14.27 -0.17 -5.80
N GLN A 177 15.37 -0.86 -6.02
CA GLN A 177 16.00 -1.00 -7.32
C GLN A 177 16.16 -2.48 -7.72
N LEU A 178 15.25 -3.34 -7.23
CA LEU A 178 15.30 -4.79 -7.47
C LEU A 178 15.10 -5.08 -8.95
N THR A 179 16.03 -5.85 -9.52
CA THR A 179 15.97 -6.28 -10.93
C THR A 179 15.42 -7.70 -11.10
N ALA A 180 15.42 -8.48 -10.03
CA ALA A 180 14.83 -9.82 -9.94
C ALA A 180 14.35 -10.07 -8.50
N LEU A 181 13.40 -10.97 -8.36
CA LEU A 181 12.87 -11.40 -7.07
C LEU A 181 12.48 -12.88 -7.18
N ASP A 182 13.27 -13.76 -6.57
CA ASP A 182 12.99 -15.20 -6.51
C ASP A 182 12.15 -15.50 -5.27
N LEU A 183 10.91 -15.92 -5.48
CA LEU A 183 9.93 -16.26 -4.45
C LEU A 183 9.61 -17.76 -4.41
N SER A 184 10.38 -18.60 -5.10
CA SER A 184 10.14 -20.04 -5.23
C SER A 184 10.17 -20.82 -3.90
N LYS A 185 10.71 -20.22 -2.82
CA LYS A 185 10.76 -20.80 -1.48
C LYS A 185 9.76 -20.21 -0.49
N ASN A 186 9.00 -19.17 -0.90
CA ASN A 186 8.14 -18.40 -0.01
C ASN A 186 6.66 -18.77 -0.22
N ALA A 187 6.33 -20.05 -0.14
CA ALA A 187 4.99 -20.57 -0.39
C ALA A 187 3.94 -20.09 0.64
N ALA A 188 4.37 -19.61 1.82
CA ALA A 188 3.51 -19.05 2.84
C ALA A 188 3.06 -17.60 2.56
N LEU A 189 3.57 -16.97 1.49
CA LEU A 189 3.38 -15.56 1.21
C LEU A 189 1.90 -15.25 0.93
N ILE A 190 1.33 -14.37 1.76
CA ILE A 190 -0.07 -13.92 1.71
C ILE A 190 -0.18 -12.56 1.02
N GLN A 191 0.78 -11.67 1.27
CA GLN A 191 0.82 -10.33 0.70
C GLN A 191 2.20 -10.04 0.13
N LEU A 192 2.22 -9.60 -1.13
CA LEU A 192 3.41 -9.11 -1.81
C LEU A 192 3.18 -7.68 -2.31
N ASN A 193 4.04 -6.77 -1.90
CA ASN A 193 4.15 -5.46 -2.51
C ASN A 193 5.59 -5.22 -2.99
N CYS A 194 5.78 -5.34 -4.30
CA CYS A 194 7.04 -5.07 -5.01
C CYS A 194 6.92 -3.89 -5.99
N TYR A 195 5.94 -3.02 -5.77
CA TYR A 195 5.66 -1.81 -6.52
C TYR A 195 6.92 -0.93 -6.68
N ASN A 196 7.04 -0.25 -7.80
CA ASN A 196 8.14 0.65 -8.14
C ASN A 196 9.52 0.04 -7.87
N ASN A 197 9.85 -0.94 -8.70
CA ASN A 197 11.15 -1.60 -8.80
C ASN A 197 11.57 -1.68 -10.28
N ARG A 198 12.54 -2.52 -10.60
CA ARG A 198 13.06 -2.74 -11.96
C ARG A 198 12.87 -4.19 -12.42
N LEU A 199 11.79 -4.84 -11.92
CA LEU A 199 11.51 -6.24 -12.23
C LEU A 199 11.06 -6.39 -13.68
N THR A 200 11.74 -7.22 -14.44
CA THR A 200 11.37 -7.57 -15.82
C THR A 200 10.53 -8.83 -15.92
N ALA A 201 10.54 -9.66 -14.89
CA ALA A 201 9.72 -10.87 -14.73
C ALA A 201 9.40 -11.09 -13.25
N LEU A 202 8.31 -11.79 -12.97
CA LEU A 202 7.88 -12.16 -11.64
C LEU A 202 7.18 -13.52 -11.70
N ASP A 203 7.85 -14.57 -11.18
CA ASP A 203 7.29 -15.91 -11.07
C ASP A 203 6.62 -16.09 -9.71
N LEU A 204 5.30 -16.34 -9.73
CA LEU A 204 4.45 -16.52 -8.57
C LEU A 204 3.85 -17.94 -8.48
N SER A 205 4.37 -18.88 -9.26
CA SER A 205 3.82 -20.22 -9.39
C SER A 205 3.77 -21.01 -8.08
N GLU A 206 4.70 -20.73 -7.15
CA GLU A 206 4.76 -21.38 -5.83
C GLU A 206 4.00 -20.60 -4.74
N ASN A 207 3.61 -19.34 -4.98
CA ASN A 207 3.01 -18.47 -3.97
C ASN A 207 1.47 -18.56 -3.95
N THR A 208 0.96 -19.78 -3.86
CA THR A 208 -0.47 -20.08 -3.99
C THR A 208 -1.34 -19.59 -2.82
N ALA A 209 -0.72 -19.05 -1.75
CA ALA A 209 -1.41 -18.45 -0.62
C ALA A 209 -1.69 -16.95 -0.82
N LEU A 210 -1.14 -16.32 -1.88
CA LEU A 210 -1.29 -14.89 -2.13
C LEU A 210 -2.76 -14.47 -2.21
N THR A 211 -3.10 -13.46 -1.42
CA THR A 211 -4.39 -12.76 -1.43
C THR A 211 -4.28 -11.35 -1.98
N LYS A 212 -3.10 -10.71 -1.85
CA LYS A 212 -2.82 -9.36 -2.33
C LYS A 212 -1.51 -9.31 -3.09
N LEU A 213 -1.55 -8.76 -4.29
CA LEU A 213 -0.40 -8.57 -5.15
C LEU A 213 -0.35 -7.13 -5.68
N PHE A 214 0.69 -6.39 -5.29
CA PHE A 214 0.97 -5.04 -5.76
C PHE A 214 2.33 -5.04 -6.47
N CYS A 215 2.31 -5.07 -7.80
CA CYS A 215 3.49 -5.15 -8.66
C CYS A 215 3.54 -4.04 -9.72
N GLY A 216 2.79 -2.96 -9.51
CA GLY A 216 2.79 -1.79 -10.40
C GLY A 216 4.15 -1.10 -10.49
N TYR A 217 4.32 -0.24 -11.50
CA TYR A 217 5.57 0.49 -11.78
C TYR A 217 6.79 -0.43 -11.85
N ASN A 218 6.67 -1.48 -12.67
CA ASN A 218 7.77 -2.36 -13.05
C ASN A 218 7.76 -2.53 -14.59
N PRO A 219 8.88 -2.85 -15.22
CA PRO A 219 8.88 -3.12 -16.67
C PRO A 219 8.44 -4.56 -17.01
N LEU A 220 7.40 -5.09 -16.33
CA LEU A 220 6.88 -6.43 -16.60
C LEU A 220 6.19 -6.47 -17.98
N THR A 221 6.58 -7.45 -18.79
CA THR A 221 5.93 -7.69 -20.10
C THR A 221 4.89 -8.79 -20.05
N GLU A 222 4.92 -9.64 -19.02
CA GLU A 222 3.98 -10.72 -18.74
C GLU A 222 3.77 -10.84 -17.22
N LEU A 223 2.61 -11.36 -16.82
CA LEU A 223 2.26 -11.66 -15.45
C LEU A 223 1.32 -12.85 -15.43
N ASP A 224 1.80 -14.00 -14.95
CA ASP A 224 1.00 -15.21 -14.75
C ASP A 224 0.55 -15.29 -13.29
N VAL A 225 -0.76 -15.17 -13.07
CA VAL A 225 -1.40 -15.30 -11.74
C VAL A 225 -2.32 -16.51 -11.67
N SER A 226 -2.26 -17.43 -12.64
CA SER A 226 -3.16 -18.58 -12.75
C SER A 226 -3.13 -19.51 -11.54
N ARG A 227 -2.00 -19.56 -10.82
CA ARG A 227 -1.83 -20.35 -9.59
C ARG A 227 -2.28 -19.60 -8.32
N ASN A 228 -2.44 -18.29 -8.39
CA ASN A 228 -2.75 -17.44 -7.23
C ASN A 228 -4.28 -17.27 -7.10
N THR A 229 -5.00 -18.38 -7.01
CA THR A 229 -6.47 -18.42 -7.07
C THR A 229 -7.16 -17.77 -5.87
N LYS A 230 -6.40 -17.43 -4.81
CA LYS A 230 -6.89 -16.73 -3.61
C LYS A 230 -6.80 -15.20 -3.71
N LEU A 231 -6.26 -14.68 -4.82
CA LEU A 231 -6.15 -13.23 -4.99
C LEU A 231 -7.51 -12.55 -4.90
N THR A 232 -7.58 -11.58 -3.99
CA THR A 232 -8.73 -10.66 -3.84
C THR A 232 -8.41 -9.28 -4.36
N GLU A 233 -7.10 -8.92 -4.42
CA GLU A 233 -6.64 -7.61 -4.82
C GLU A 233 -5.39 -7.73 -5.70
N LEU A 234 -5.46 -7.16 -6.92
CA LEU A 234 -4.37 -7.15 -7.89
C LEU A 234 -4.14 -5.70 -8.39
N LEU A 235 -2.97 -5.14 -8.10
CA LEU A 235 -2.51 -3.86 -8.62
C LEU A 235 -1.26 -4.07 -9.47
N CYS A 236 -1.41 -3.98 -10.80
CA CYS A 236 -0.33 -4.22 -11.78
C CYS A 236 -0.21 -3.09 -12.83
N HIS A 237 -0.58 -1.88 -12.44
CA HIS A 237 -0.52 -0.69 -13.31
C HIS A 237 0.92 -0.27 -13.63
N GLU A 238 1.07 0.60 -14.64
CA GLU A 238 2.38 1.12 -15.07
C GLU A 238 3.40 0.00 -15.37
N ASN A 239 2.94 -1.00 -16.13
CA ASN A 239 3.75 -2.08 -16.66
C ASN A 239 3.71 -2.09 -18.20
N GLN A 240 4.16 -3.15 -18.83
CA GLN A 240 4.16 -3.32 -20.28
C GLN A 240 3.35 -4.56 -20.71
N LEU A 241 2.36 -4.96 -19.89
CA LEU A 241 1.57 -6.17 -20.11
C LEU A 241 0.75 -6.05 -21.40
N THR A 242 0.87 -7.04 -22.28
CA THR A 242 0.07 -7.12 -23.51
C THR A 242 -1.15 -8.02 -23.36
N ALA A 243 -1.15 -8.91 -22.36
CA ALA A 243 -2.25 -9.78 -21.96
C ALA A 243 -2.26 -9.95 -20.44
N LEU A 244 -3.43 -10.23 -19.88
CA LEU A 244 -3.63 -10.52 -18.47
C LEU A 244 -4.79 -11.52 -18.35
N ASP A 245 -4.48 -12.77 -18.01
CA ASP A 245 -5.50 -13.81 -17.78
C ASP A 245 -5.87 -13.86 -16.30
N LEU A 246 -7.13 -13.53 -16.00
CA LEU A 246 -7.70 -13.52 -14.66
C LEU A 246 -8.76 -14.61 -14.46
N THR A 247 -8.92 -15.51 -15.40
CA THR A 247 -10.00 -16.51 -15.40
C THR A 247 -9.92 -17.49 -14.22
N HIS A 248 -8.76 -17.65 -13.60
CA HIS A 248 -8.55 -18.49 -12.42
C HIS A 248 -8.68 -17.72 -11.09
N ASN A 249 -8.71 -16.41 -11.12
CA ASN A 249 -8.70 -15.55 -9.91
C ASN A 249 -10.14 -15.10 -9.56
N THR A 250 -11.00 -16.05 -9.32
CA THR A 250 -12.45 -15.82 -9.16
C THR A 250 -12.83 -15.05 -7.90
N ALA A 251 -11.89 -14.90 -6.94
CA ALA A 251 -12.08 -14.15 -5.70
C ALA A 251 -11.72 -12.66 -5.83
N LEU A 252 -11.23 -12.21 -7.00
CA LEU A 252 -10.84 -10.81 -7.21
C LEU A 252 -12.03 -9.86 -6.98
N ALA A 253 -11.82 -8.96 -6.01
CA ALA A 253 -12.73 -7.84 -5.73
C ALA A 253 -12.20 -6.52 -6.30
N THR A 254 -10.88 -6.39 -6.43
CA THR A 254 -10.21 -5.20 -6.98
C THR A 254 -9.18 -5.60 -8.02
N VAL A 255 -9.31 -5.03 -9.22
CA VAL A 255 -8.31 -5.09 -10.29
C VAL A 255 -7.93 -3.68 -10.70
N TYR A 256 -6.66 -3.35 -10.55
CA TYR A 256 -6.09 -2.07 -10.92
C TYR A 256 -4.91 -2.29 -11.89
N CYS A 257 -5.17 -2.17 -13.22
CA CYS A 257 -4.21 -2.42 -14.29
C CYS A 257 -4.06 -1.28 -15.31
N PRO A 258 -4.20 0.00 -14.93
CA PRO A 258 -4.01 1.11 -15.85
C PRO A 258 -2.59 1.19 -16.43
N ASN A 259 -2.44 1.94 -17.53
CA ASN A 259 -1.14 2.19 -18.16
C ASN A 259 -0.38 0.89 -18.47
N ASN A 260 -1.05 0.00 -19.20
CA ASN A 260 -0.48 -1.20 -19.79
C ASN A 260 -0.73 -1.21 -21.31
N ARG A 261 -0.51 -2.32 -21.98
CA ARG A 261 -0.72 -2.50 -23.44
C ARG A 261 -1.79 -3.55 -23.73
N LEU A 262 -2.76 -3.73 -22.80
CA LEU A 262 -3.79 -4.76 -22.91
C LEU A 262 -4.72 -4.46 -24.09
N THR A 263 -4.93 -5.46 -24.96
CA THR A 263 -5.85 -5.35 -26.10
C THR A 263 -7.20 -6.02 -25.82
N ALA A 264 -7.26 -6.91 -24.85
CA ALA A 264 -8.46 -7.58 -24.35
C ALA A 264 -8.32 -7.86 -22.84
N LEU A 265 -9.45 -8.04 -22.17
CA LEU A 265 -9.51 -8.42 -20.76
C LEU A 265 -10.77 -9.27 -20.54
N ASP A 266 -10.59 -10.56 -20.24
CA ASP A 266 -11.70 -11.46 -19.91
C ASP A 266 -11.95 -11.46 -18.41
N LEU A 267 -13.11 -10.95 -18.01
CA LEU A 267 -13.55 -10.84 -16.62
C LEU A 267 -14.75 -11.75 -16.32
N SER A 268 -15.10 -12.66 -17.24
CA SER A 268 -16.29 -13.51 -17.14
C SER A 268 -16.34 -14.40 -15.90
N LYS A 269 -15.20 -14.64 -15.25
CA LYS A 269 -15.08 -15.45 -14.03
C LYS A 269 -14.95 -14.62 -12.74
N ASN A 270 -14.72 -13.31 -12.84
CA ASN A 270 -14.46 -12.43 -11.70
C ASN A 270 -15.75 -11.79 -11.19
N THR A 271 -16.72 -12.61 -10.82
CA THR A 271 -18.07 -12.15 -10.45
C THR A 271 -18.14 -11.36 -9.14
N ALA A 272 -17.09 -11.43 -8.31
CA ALA A 272 -16.95 -10.67 -7.07
C ALA A 272 -16.35 -9.25 -7.28
N LEU A 273 -16.01 -8.91 -8.54
CA LEU A 273 -15.30 -7.65 -8.84
C LEU A 273 -16.16 -6.44 -8.50
N ALA A 274 -15.67 -5.60 -7.60
CA ALA A 274 -16.30 -4.36 -7.13
C ALA A 274 -15.63 -3.12 -7.74
N THR A 275 -14.30 -3.13 -7.86
CA THR A 275 -13.54 -2.03 -8.46
C THR A 275 -12.71 -2.54 -9.64
N LEU A 276 -12.92 -1.95 -10.80
CA LEU A 276 -12.13 -2.19 -12.00
C LEU A 276 -11.49 -0.89 -12.50
N ALA A 277 -10.16 -0.84 -12.52
CA ALA A 277 -9.41 0.20 -13.22
C ALA A 277 -8.56 -0.43 -14.32
N CYS A 278 -8.92 -0.15 -15.57
CA CYS A 278 -8.20 -0.61 -16.77
C CYS A 278 -7.91 0.54 -17.75
N SER A 279 -7.86 1.76 -17.25
CA SER A 279 -7.60 2.98 -18.03
C SER A 279 -6.28 2.92 -18.78
N ARG A 280 -6.16 3.72 -19.86
CA ARG A 280 -4.89 3.86 -20.63
C ARG A 280 -4.31 2.51 -21.04
N ASN A 281 -5.15 1.72 -21.68
CA ASN A 281 -4.82 0.47 -22.35
C ASN A 281 -5.23 0.57 -23.84
N GLN A 282 -5.31 -0.54 -24.54
CA GLN A 282 -5.68 -0.63 -25.96
C GLN A 282 -6.95 -1.46 -26.16
N LEU A 283 -7.84 -1.49 -25.13
CA LEU A 283 -9.04 -2.30 -25.14
C LEU A 283 -10.02 -1.80 -26.21
N THR A 284 -10.48 -2.69 -27.07
CA THR A 284 -11.48 -2.39 -28.09
C THR A 284 -12.89 -2.82 -27.69
N ALA A 285 -12.99 -3.71 -26.71
CA ALA A 285 -14.24 -4.16 -26.10
C ALA A 285 -14.01 -4.46 -24.61
N LEU A 286 -15.07 -4.38 -23.81
CA LEU A 286 -15.08 -4.71 -22.40
C LEU A 286 -16.46 -5.28 -22.06
N ASP A 287 -16.52 -6.60 -21.79
CA ASP A 287 -17.73 -7.28 -21.36
C ASP A 287 -17.78 -7.37 -19.83
N LEU A 288 -18.76 -6.68 -19.25
CA LEU A 288 -19.01 -6.64 -17.79
C LEU A 288 -20.31 -7.32 -17.40
N SER A 289 -20.91 -8.11 -18.29
CA SER A 289 -22.22 -8.73 -18.09
C SER A 289 -22.27 -9.69 -16.88
N GLN A 290 -21.11 -10.24 -16.46
CA GLN A 290 -20.99 -11.12 -15.30
C GLN A 290 -20.54 -10.39 -14.03
N ASN A 291 -20.08 -9.14 -14.14
CA ASN A 291 -19.48 -8.38 -13.03
C ASN A 291 -20.52 -7.44 -12.39
N THR A 292 -21.63 -8.01 -11.96
CA THR A 292 -22.79 -7.24 -11.46
C THR A 292 -22.54 -6.51 -10.13
N ALA A 293 -21.46 -6.83 -9.44
CA ALA A 293 -21.04 -6.21 -8.17
C ALA A 293 -20.19 -4.93 -8.36
N ILE A 294 -19.85 -4.56 -9.60
CA ILE A 294 -19.02 -3.38 -9.85
C ILE A 294 -19.71 -2.11 -9.35
N THR A 295 -19.01 -1.38 -8.49
CA THR A 295 -19.37 -0.06 -7.98
C THR A 295 -18.55 1.05 -8.59
N GLU A 296 -17.30 0.76 -8.97
CA GLU A 296 -16.37 1.73 -9.54
C GLU A 296 -15.74 1.19 -10.83
N LEU A 297 -15.87 1.93 -11.92
CA LEU A 297 -15.33 1.57 -13.23
C LEU A 297 -14.50 2.71 -13.81
N TYR A 298 -13.19 2.46 -13.97
CA TYR A 298 -12.23 3.35 -14.60
C TYR A 298 -11.70 2.68 -15.89
N CYS A 299 -12.35 2.97 -17.03
CA CYS A 299 -11.98 2.41 -18.34
C CYS A 299 -11.61 3.50 -19.36
N ASN A 300 -11.29 4.69 -18.87
CA ASN A 300 -10.95 5.85 -19.69
C ASN A 300 -9.66 5.64 -20.51
N ASN A 301 -9.53 6.39 -21.62
CA ASN A 301 -8.37 6.31 -22.51
C ASN A 301 -8.10 4.89 -23.04
N ASN A 302 -9.12 4.31 -23.66
CA ASN A 302 -9.07 3.05 -24.39
C ASN A 302 -9.60 3.25 -25.82
N GLN A 303 -10.00 2.18 -26.49
CA GLN A 303 -10.54 2.21 -27.86
C GLN A 303 -11.95 1.63 -27.93
N LEU A 304 -12.71 1.71 -26.82
CA LEU A 304 -14.03 1.10 -26.70
C LEU A 304 -15.02 1.77 -27.64
N ALA A 305 -15.62 1.00 -28.56
CA ALA A 305 -16.65 1.49 -29.47
C ALA A 305 -18.05 1.39 -28.85
N ALA A 306 -18.25 0.52 -27.87
CA ALA A 306 -19.48 0.34 -27.11
C ALA A 306 -19.15 -0.08 -25.67
N LEU A 307 -20.05 0.24 -24.74
CA LEU A 307 -19.96 -0.15 -23.33
C LEU A 307 -21.38 -0.45 -22.82
N ASP A 308 -21.68 -1.72 -22.60
CA ASP A 308 -22.97 -2.17 -22.04
C ASP A 308 -22.86 -2.27 -20.51
N LEU A 309 -23.56 -1.37 -19.81
CA LEU A 309 -23.63 -1.32 -18.34
C LEU A 309 -24.99 -1.74 -17.79
N SER A 310 -25.86 -2.34 -18.62
CA SER A 310 -27.24 -2.71 -18.24
C SER A 310 -27.32 -3.69 -17.06
N ARG A 311 -26.26 -4.45 -16.80
CA ARG A 311 -26.14 -5.39 -15.68
C ARG A 311 -25.43 -4.82 -14.45
N ASN A 312 -24.73 -3.68 -14.57
CA ASN A 312 -23.91 -3.10 -13.52
C ASN A 312 -24.70 -2.05 -12.73
N THR A 313 -25.85 -2.45 -12.19
CA THR A 313 -26.80 -1.54 -11.54
C THR A 313 -26.32 -0.95 -10.21
N ALA A 314 -25.25 -1.50 -9.62
CA ALA A 314 -24.62 -1.01 -8.41
C ALA A 314 -23.57 0.09 -8.67
N LEU A 315 -23.33 0.47 -9.95
CA LEU A 315 -22.28 1.39 -10.33
C LEU A 315 -22.54 2.80 -9.75
N THR A 316 -21.54 3.31 -9.02
CA THR A 316 -21.57 4.64 -8.39
C THR A 316 -20.63 5.63 -9.08
N GLU A 317 -19.50 5.15 -9.62
CA GLU A 317 -18.53 5.97 -10.32
C GLU A 317 -18.18 5.37 -11.68
N LEU A 318 -18.27 6.17 -12.73
CA LEU A 318 -17.96 5.80 -14.10
C LEU A 318 -16.99 6.80 -14.74
N TYR A 319 -15.80 6.33 -15.10
CA TYR A 319 -14.80 7.04 -15.87
C TYR A 319 -14.57 6.31 -17.18
N CYS A 320 -15.23 6.78 -18.26
CA CYS A 320 -15.15 6.18 -19.61
C CYS A 320 -14.71 7.19 -20.67
N ASN A 321 -14.18 8.34 -20.24
CA ASN A 321 -13.70 9.39 -21.15
C ASN A 321 -12.52 8.91 -22.04
N GLY A 322 -12.28 9.58 -23.16
CA GLY A 322 -11.19 9.22 -24.07
C GLY A 322 -11.36 7.85 -24.72
N ASN A 323 -12.57 7.54 -25.19
CA ASN A 323 -12.90 6.30 -25.90
C ASN A 323 -13.52 6.60 -27.28
N ARG A 324 -14.15 5.63 -27.91
CA ARG A 324 -14.84 5.75 -29.22
C ARG A 324 -16.35 5.50 -29.11
N LEU A 325 -16.92 5.79 -27.93
CA LEU A 325 -18.34 5.56 -27.66
C LEU A 325 -19.19 6.54 -28.47
N THR A 326 -20.10 6.01 -29.30
CA THR A 326 -21.10 6.82 -30.01
C THR A 326 -22.42 6.92 -29.24
N THR A 327 -22.65 5.98 -28.33
CA THR A 327 -23.82 5.91 -27.44
C THR A 327 -23.41 5.44 -26.07
N LEU A 328 -24.13 5.88 -25.02
CA LEU A 328 -23.94 5.43 -23.65
C LEU A 328 -25.31 5.38 -22.96
N ASP A 329 -25.81 4.16 -22.74
CA ASP A 329 -27.08 3.95 -22.03
C ASP A 329 -26.84 3.74 -20.54
N LEU A 330 -27.26 4.71 -19.74
CA LEU A 330 -27.17 4.70 -18.27
C LEU A 330 -28.53 4.52 -17.58
N SER A 331 -29.54 4.11 -18.32
CA SER A 331 -30.93 4.00 -17.83
C SER A 331 -31.08 3.04 -16.62
N ARG A 332 -30.16 2.11 -16.44
CA ARG A 332 -30.15 1.11 -15.35
C ARG A 332 -29.20 1.49 -14.19
N ASN A 333 -28.33 2.48 -14.36
CA ASN A 333 -27.26 2.81 -13.42
C ASN A 333 -27.68 3.96 -12.49
N THR A 334 -28.81 3.81 -11.80
CA THR A 334 -29.45 4.85 -10.99
C THR A 334 -28.67 5.22 -9.71
N GLU A 335 -27.66 4.44 -9.36
CA GLU A 335 -26.78 4.70 -8.22
C GLU A 335 -25.59 5.61 -8.55
N LEU A 336 -25.40 5.98 -9.84
CA LEU A 336 -24.29 6.82 -10.28
C LEU A 336 -24.31 8.19 -9.58
N THR A 337 -23.14 8.53 -9.02
CA THR A 337 -22.84 9.84 -8.43
C THR A 337 -21.84 10.63 -9.25
N LYS A 338 -20.93 9.91 -9.97
CA LYS A 338 -19.92 10.57 -10.84
C LYS A 338 -19.85 9.92 -12.20
N ILE A 339 -19.81 10.75 -13.24
CA ILE A 339 -19.67 10.34 -14.63
C ILE A 339 -18.65 11.22 -15.33
N TYR A 340 -17.62 10.61 -15.90
CA TYR A 340 -16.66 11.23 -16.79
C TYR A 340 -16.72 10.51 -18.13
N CYS A 341 -17.29 11.16 -19.15
CA CYS A 341 -17.51 10.59 -20.50
C CYS A 341 -17.10 11.53 -21.63
N ASP A 342 -16.33 12.57 -21.31
CA ASP A 342 -15.73 13.48 -22.28
C ASP A 342 -14.82 12.75 -23.28
N ASP A 343 -14.39 13.43 -24.34
CA ASP A 343 -13.54 12.85 -25.38
C ASP A 343 -14.08 11.53 -25.98
N ASN A 344 -15.42 11.48 -26.17
CA ASN A 344 -16.12 10.43 -26.89
C ASN A 344 -17.00 11.05 -27.98
N PRO A 345 -17.22 10.40 -29.15
CA PRO A 345 -18.12 10.88 -30.17
C PRO A 345 -19.61 10.66 -29.84
N LEU A 346 -20.01 10.92 -28.56
CA LEU A 346 -21.40 10.81 -28.13
C LEU A 346 -22.28 11.87 -28.81
N THR A 347 -23.41 11.44 -29.35
CA THR A 347 -24.41 12.36 -29.92
C THR A 347 -25.55 12.63 -28.96
N GLU A 348 -25.77 11.76 -28.00
CA GLU A 348 -26.79 11.89 -26.95
C GLU A 348 -26.31 11.32 -25.63
N LEU A 349 -26.71 11.95 -24.54
CA LEU A 349 -26.52 11.46 -23.16
C LEU A 349 -27.80 11.67 -22.38
N ASN A 350 -28.47 10.57 -22.02
CA ASN A 350 -29.68 10.61 -21.20
C ASN A 350 -29.35 10.35 -19.73
N ILE A 351 -29.46 11.40 -18.91
CA ILE A 351 -29.25 11.38 -17.45
C ILE A 351 -30.54 11.61 -16.67
N SER A 352 -31.71 11.55 -17.32
CA SER A 352 -32.99 11.87 -16.70
C SER A 352 -33.37 10.97 -15.54
N ASN A 353 -32.82 9.75 -15.46
CA ASN A 353 -33.08 8.79 -14.37
C ASN A 353 -32.03 8.86 -13.24
N LEU A 354 -31.01 9.71 -13.37
CA LEU A 354 -29.86 9.76 -12.47
C LEU A 354 -30.06 10.85 -11.40
N SER A 355 -30.79 10.51 -10.35
CA SER A 355 -31.12 11.48 -9.27
C SER A 355 -30.03 11.70 -8.25
N LYS A 356 -28.95 10.85 -8.26
CA LYS A 356 -27.85 10.88 -7.30
C LYS A 356 -26.59 11.54 -7.87
N ILE A 357 -26.62 12.06 -9.10
CA ILE A 357 -25.46 12.67 -9.75
C ILE A 357 -24.97 13.89 -8.97
N GLU A 358 -23.72 13.84 -8.56
CA GLU A 358 -22.98 14.92 -7.92
C GLU A 358 -22.01 15.59 -8.89
N GLU A 359 -21.43 14.79 -9.80
CA GLU A 359 -20.44 15.27 -10.76
C GLU A 359 -20.59 14.59 -12.12
N ILE A 360 -20.60 15.39 -13.18
CA ILE A 360 -20.65 14.90 -14.56
C ILE A 360 -19.74 15.74 -15.46
N VAL A 361 -18.87 15.08 -16.22
CA VAL A 361 -17.99 15.68 -17.20
C VAL A 361 -18.23 15.01 -18.56
N PHE A 362 -18.67 15.77 -19.55
CA PHE A 362 -18.88 15.31 -20.92
C PHE A 362 -18.14 16.18 -21.97
N GLY A 363 -17.31 17.11 -21.51
CA GLY A 363 -16.36 17.90 -22.32
C GLY A 363 -17.02 18.91 -23.29
N ASP A 364 -16.19 19.53 -24.10
CA ASP A 364 -16.62 20.46 -25.12
C ASP A 364 -17.14 19.74 -26.38
N ASN A 365 -18.15 18.87 -26.22
CA ASN A 365 -18.82 18.24 -27.36
C ASN A 365 -20.01 19.13 -27.83
N PRO A 366 -19.86 19.96 -28.87
CA PRO A 366 -20.89 20.89 -29.28
C PRO A 366 -22.14 20.23 -29.86
N GLU A 367 -22.05 18.93 -30.20
CA GLU A 367 -23.13 18.19 -30.85
C GLU A 367 -23.91 17.28 -29.91
N ILE A 368 -23.48 17.14 -28.65
CA ILE A 368 -24.14 16.26 -27.70
C ILE A 368 -25.51 16.81 -27.27
N ASN A 369 -26.54 16.01 -27.41
CA ASN A 369 -27.88 16.28 -26.87
C ASN A 369 -27.97 15.67 -25.46
N VAL A 370 -27.99 16.51 -24.41
CA VAL A 370 -28.14 16.04 -23.03
C VAL A 370 -29.60 16.07 -22.61
N ILE A 371 -30.15 14.90 -22.27
CA ILE A 371 -31.53 14.74 -21.79
C ILE A 371 -31.49 14.64 -20.26
N ALA A 372 -32.06 15.64 -19.57
CA ALA A 372 -32.16 15.69 -18.12
C ALA A 372 -33.60 16.05 -17.70
N ASN A 373 -33.97 15.77 -16.48
CA ASN A 373 -35.24 16.21 -15.90
C ASN A 373 -35.04 17.24 -14.79
N SER A 374 -36.12 17.79 -14.24
CA SER A 374 -36.07 18.81 -13.19
C SER A 374 -35.56 18.31 -11.84
N GLN A 375 -35.42 17.00 -11.65
CA GLN A 375 -34.91 16.38 -10.42
C GLN A 375 -33.43 16.02 -10.55
N THR A 376 -32.85 16.11 -11.75
CA THR A 376 -31.41 15.87 -11.95
C THR A 376 -30.65 17.07 -11.39
N VAL A 377 -30.03 16.92 -10.24
CA VAL A 377 -29.19 17.96 -9.64
C VAL A 377 -27.81 17.88 -10.33
N VAL A 378 -27.53 18.83 -11.20
CA VAL A 378 -26.23 18.95 -11.86
C VAL A 378 -25.48 20.15 -11.27
N SER A 379 -24.14 20.07 -11.25
CA SER A 379 -23.31 21.20 -10.82
C SER A 379 -23.61 22.47 -11.63
N ASP A 380 -23.31 23.64 -11.07
CA ASP A 380 -23.59 24.92 -11.74
C ASP A 380 -22.89 25.04 -13.10
N GLU A 381 -21.75 24.41 -13.29
CA GLU A 381 -21.03 24.36 -14.59
C GLU A 381 -21.80 23.58 -15.64
N VAL A 382 -22.30 22.39 -15.29
CA VAL A 382 -23.14 21.58 -16.20
C VAL A 382 -24.46 22.27 -16.48
N ARG A 383 -25.06 22.92 -15.48
CA ARG A 383 -26.29 23.70 -15.63
C ARG A 383 -26.08 24.88 -16.57
N HIS A 384 -24.96 25.59 -16.48
CA HIS A 384 -24.61 26.71 -17.37
C HIS A 384 -24.44 26.25 -18.83
N TYR A 385 -23.82 25.12 -19.07
CA TYR A 385 -23.69 24.48 -20.37
C TYR A 385 -25.05 24.06 -20.96
N MET A 386 -25.93 23.45 -20.16
CA MET A 386 -27.26 23.03 -20.57
C MET A 386 -28.17 24.22 -20.89
N ASP A 387 -28.10 25.29 -20.08
CA ASP A 387 -28.87 26.53 -20.31
C ASP A 387 -28.39 27.30 -21.55
N GLY A 388 -27.08 27.25 -21.85
CA GLY A 388 -26.52 27.82 -23.07
C GLY A 388 -27.01 27.14 -24.34
N LYS A 389 -27.27 25.81 -24.29
CA LYS A 389 -27.82 25.04 -25.42
C LYS A 389 -29.35 25.15 -25.58
N ARG A 390 -30.07 25.41 -24.47
CA ARG A 390 -31.55 25.65 -24.55
C ARG A 390 -31.95 26.95 -25.22
N LYS A 391 -31.01 27.79 -25.62
CA LYS A 391 -31.28 29.14 -26.21
C LYS A 391 -31.32 29.20 -27.74
N THR A 392 -31.38 28.07 -28.44
CA THR A 392 -31.68 28.08 -29.88
C THR A 392 -32.93 27.24 -30.12
N PRO A 393 -34.09 27.87 -30.49
CA PRO A 393 -35.25 27.13 -30.99
C PRO A 393 -35.05 26.61 -32.40
#